data_b4706dfb83fa1b6c31a59cc1f0e6a31a
#
_entry.id   b4706dfb83fa1b6c31a59cc1f0e6a31a
#
_cell.length_a   1.000
_cell.length_b   1.000
_cell.length_c   1.000
_cell.angle_alpha   90.00
_cell.angle_beta   90.00
_cell.angle_gamma   90.00
#
_symmetry.space_group_name_H-M   'P 1'
#
loop_
_entity.id
_entity.type
_entity.pdbx_description
1 polymer ?
#
loop_
_entity_poly.entity_id
_entity_poly.type
_entity_poly.pdbx_seq_one_letter_code
_entity_poly.pdbx_strand_id
1 'polypeptide(L)'
;MKNSVGVELPAYIEGYGNVVPYSGVFTHLQPRRNVGRRVRPVVPGASKVLPDLDAVIRQSGLKDGMTVSFHHHLRNGDQVVNQVMAAIAARGIKDICVAASGVFAVHEPLVHWMEEGVVTQIVTSTFNAGPVPQAITAGKLQKPCIMMTHGGRAQAILGGSLHIDVAFIAAPTCDEAGNLNGTSGKSACGGLSYIYADAECADCVVAVTDNLVPYPARPIEISQDKVDYVVVVDSIGDPGGIASGTTKITTDPVRLKVAADTAELMEQTGMIHEGMSFQTGASSTALAVAAEVRSRMLEGHITGSFGLGGIHAYMVKMLEEGLFRALMDTQSFDTEAVRSAGENLNHQIISGSWYANPYTA
;
A
#
# COMPACT_ATOMS: atom_id res chain seq x y z
N MET A 1 22.69 2.91 23.79
CA MET A 1 21.81 3.97 24.33
C MET A 1 20.48 3.37 24.78
N LYS A 2 19.71 4.03 25.65
CA LYS A 2 18.40 3.53 26.06
C LYS A 2 17.29 4.30 25.35
N ASN A 3 16.23 3.60 24.94
CA ASN A 3 15.01 4.22 24.44
C ASN A 3 14.11 4.69 25.59
N SER A 4 12.96 5.30 25.28
CA SER A 4 12.01 5.86 26.25
C SER A 4 11.39 4.83 27.23
N VAL A 5 11.45 3.54 26.91
CA VAL A 5 10.96 2.45 27.77
C VAL A 5 12.10 1.66 28.42
N GLY A 6 13.33 2.17 28.38
CA GLY A 6 14.49 1.62 29.07
C GLY A 6 15.21 0.47 28.37
N VAL A 7 14.81 0.10 27.16
CA VAL A 7 15.48 -0.95 26.37
C VAL A 7 16.79 -0.41 25.80
N GLU A 8 17.86 -1.18 25.96
CA GLU A 8 19.15 -0.82 25.37
C GLU A 8 19.16 -1.04 23.87
N LEU A 9 19.57 0.01 23.15
CA LEU A 9 19.73 0.01 21.71
C LEU A 9 21.21 0.16 21.34
N PRO A 10 21.71 -0.52 20.30
CA PRO A 10 23.03 -0.23 19.76
C PRO A 10 23.06 1.21 19.22
N ALA A 11 24.22 1.85 19.28
CA ALA A 11 24.39 3.19 18.69
C ALA A 11 24.51 3.14 17.15
N TYR A 12 24.95 2.01 16.64
CA TYR A 12 25.17 1.76 15.22
C TYR A 12 24.81 0.31 14.88
N ILE A 13 24.21 0.13 13.70
CA ILE A 13 23.93 -1.18 13.12
C ILE A 13 24.56 -1.22 11.72
N GLU A 14 25.36 -2.24 11.44
CA GLU A 14 25.98 -2.44 10.13
C GLU A 14 24.93 -2.57 9.02
N GLY A 15 25.13 -1.87 7.89
CA GLY A 15 24.17 -1.82 6.79
C GLY A 15 22.92 -0.96 7.03
N TYR A 16 22.74 -0.42 8.25
CA TYR A 16 21.68 0.54 8.59
C TYR A 16 22.26 1.94 8.92
N GLY A 17 23.35 1.98 9.71
CA GLY A 17 23.97 3.21 10.17
C GLY A 17 23.65 3.55 11.63
N ASN A 18 23.70 4.84 11.97
CA ASN A 18 23.43 5.33 13.31
C ASN A 18 21.97 5.13 13.72
N VAL A 19 21.76 4.58 14.92
CA VAL A 19 20.43 4.37 15.50
C VAL A 19 20.01 5.63 16.26
N VAL A 20 18.84 6.17 15.92
CA VAL A 20 18.22 7.28 16.65
C VAL A 20 16.97 6.76 17.36
N PRO A 21 16.90 6.80 18.71
CA PRO A 21 15.70 6.40 19.41
C PRO A 21 14.47 7.22 18.99
N TYR A 22 13.34 6.54 18.82
CA TYR A 22 12.09 7.23 18.56
C TYR A 22 11.68 8.07 19.78
N SER A 23 11.41 9.34 19.54
CA SER A 23 11.12 10.34 20.58
C SER A 23 9.63 10.73 20.68
N GLY A 24 8.78 10.09 19.91
CA GLY A 24 7.32 10.32 19.88
C GLY A 24 6.83 11.07 18.65
N VAL A 25 5.54 10.96 18.37
CA VAL A 25 4.91 11.51 17.15
C VAL A 25 4.93 13.04 17.08
N PHE A 26 4.98 13.71 18.22
CA PHE A 26 4.92 15.19 18.30
C PHE A 26 6.26 15.87 18.49
N THR A 27 7.36 15.12 18.62
CA THR A 27 8.67 15.69 18.94
C THR A 27 9.43 16.23 17.73
N HIS A 28 9.02 15.91 16.52
CA HIS A 28 9.63 16.36 15.27
C HIS A 28 8.72 17.32 14.48
N LEU A 29 8.09 18.24 15.16
CA LEU A 29 7.18 19.24 14.58
C LEU A 29 7.85 20.33 13.72
N GLN A 30 9.17 20.26 13.54
CA GLN A 30 9.81 21.08 12.52
C GLN A 30 9.42 20.50 11.15
N PRO A 31 8.55 21.16 10.38
CA PRO A 31 8.23 20.68 9.04
C PRO A 31 9.52 20.73 8.22
N ARG A 32 10.12 19.56 8.00
CA ARG A 32 11.10 19.43 6.93
C ARG A 32 10.31 19.68 5.65
N ARG A 33 10.56 20.81 5.01
CA ARG A 33 10.06 21.04 3.67
C ARG A 33 10.77 20.04 2.75
N ASN A 34 10.11 18.96 2.43
CA ASN A 34 10.48 18.24 1.24
C ASN A 34 10.12 19.13 0.07
N VAL A 35 11.11 19.44 -0.71
CA VAL A 35 10.88 19.99 -2.04
C VAL A 35 10.34 18.81 -2.85
N GLY A 36 9.09 18.88 -3.30
CA GLY A 36 8.54 17.89 -4.22
C GLY A 36 9.46 17.74 -5.43
N ARG A 37 9.44 16.56 -6.06
CA ARG A 37 10.24 16.31 -7.25
C ARG A 37 9.92 17.34 -8.34
N ARG A 38 10.88 17.64 -9.18
CA ARG A 38 10.64 18.49 -10.35
C ARG A 38 9.79 17.70 -11.36
N VAL A 39 8.71 18.32 -11.82
CA VAL A 39 7.98 17.80 -12.99
C VAL A 39 8.94 17.79 -14.17
N ARG A 40 9.13 16.64 -14.79
CA ARG A 40 9.97 16.54 -15.98
C ARG A 40 9.29 17.28 -17.14
N PRO A 41 10.01 18.10 -17.88
CA PRO A 41 9.45 18.77 -19.05
C PRO A 41 9.05 17.70 -20.08
N VAL A 42 7.82 17.77 -20.52
CA VAL A 42 7.34 16.94 -21.66
C VAL A 42 7.83 17.59 -22.94
N VAL A 43 8.63 16.87 -23.71
CA VAL A 43 9.00 17.31 -25.07
C VAL A 43 7.76 17.16 -25.96
N PRO A 44 7.31 18.22 -26.64
CA PRO A 44 6.14 18.11 -27.54
C PRO A 44 6.31 16.97 -28.55
N GLY A 45 5.32 16.08 -28.63
CA GLY A 45 5.34 14.91 -29.48
C GLY A 45 6.11 13.69 -28.96
N ALA A 46 6.77 13.77 -27.81
CA ALA A 46 7.37 12.60 -27.17
C ALA A 46 6.31 11.77 -26.43
N SER A 47 6.37 10.46 -26.64
CA SER A 47 5.52 9.51 -25.90
C SER A 47 6.17 9.14 -24.58
N LYS A 48 5.35 9.02 -23.51
CA LYS A 48 5.78 8.39 -22.23
C LYS A 48 5.74 6.86 -22.32
N VAL A 49 5.04 6.31 -23.30
CA VAL A 49 4.93 4.86 -23.49
C VAL A 49 6.24 4.32 -24.04
N LEU A 50 6.86 3.43 -23.29
CA LEU A 50 8.08 2.72 -23.67
C LEU A 50 7.75 1.29 -24.11
N PRO A 51 8.55 0.68 -24.98
CA PRO A 51 8.21 -0.60 -25.61
C PRO A 51 8.20 -1.79 -24.63
N ASP A 52 9.04 -1.76 -23.61
CA ASP A 52 9.22 -2.86 -22.67
C ASP A 52 9.89 -2.42 -21.36
N LEU A 53 9.95 -3.33 -20.38
CA LEU A 53 10.60 -3.10 -19.09
C LEU A 53 12.10 -2.82 -19.21
N ASP A 54 12.79 -3.40 -20.21
CA ASP A 54 14.21 -3.14 -20.44
C ASP A 54 14.44 -1.68 -20.83
N ALA A 55 13.63 -1.15 -21.72
CA ALA A 55 13.66 0.26 -22.10
C ALA A 55 13.36 1.19 -20.90
N VAL A 56 12.40 0.82 -20.07
CA VAL A 56 12.06 1.56 -18.83
C VAL A 56 13.26 1.61 -17.88
N ILE A 57 13.90 0.48 -17.59
CA ILE A 57 15.03 0.42 -16.68
C ILE A 57 16.20 1.27 -17.20
N ARG A 58 16.45 1.25 -18.51
CA ARG A 58 17.47 2.13 -19.11
C ARG A 58 17.13 3.62 -18.99
N GLN A 59 15.90 3.98 -19.30
CA GLN A 59 15.45 5.39 -19.30
C GLN A 59 15.31 5.96 -17.90
N SER A 60 14.96 5.14 -16.91
CA SER A 60 14.89 5.56 -15.51
C SER A 60 16.27 5.88 -14.92
N GLY A 61 17.36 5.42 -15.56
CA GLY A 61 18.70 5.57 -15.03
C GLY A 61 19.03 4.67 -13.84
N LEU A 62 18.25 3.59 -13.65
CA LEU A 62 18.45 2.64 -12.56
C LEU A 62 19.82 1.99 -12.64
N LYS A 63 20.52 1.93 -11.51
CA LYS A 63 21.85 1.38 -11.35
C LYS A 63 22.04 0.74 -9.97
N ASP A 64 23.20 0.11 -9.77
CA ASP A 64 23.58 -0.49 -8.49
C ASP A 64 23.45 0.47 -7.31
N GLY A 65 22.96 -0.04 -6.18
CA GLY A 65 22.80 0.70 -4.93
C GLY A 65 21.52 1.51 -4.83
N MET A 66 20.67 1.54 -5.87
CA MET A 66 19.43 2.31 -5.87
C MET A 66 18.27 1.59 -5.18
N THR A 67 17.27 2.38 -4.80
CA THR A 67 16.03 1.93 -4.18
C THR A 67 14.90 1.91 -5.21
N VAL A 68 14.27 0.75 -5.39
CA VAL A 68 13.05 0.60 -6.18
C VAL A 68 11.84 0.40 -5.27
N SER A 69 10.71 1.00 -5.60
CA SER A 69 9.51 0.86 -4.79
C SER A 69 8.35 0.23 -5.54
N PHE A 70 7.49 -0.45 -4.76
CA PHE A 70 6.31 -1.14 -5.22
C PHE A 70 5.18 -1.00 -4.20
N HIS A 71 3.94 -1.17 -4.66
CA HIS A 71 2.77 -1.26 -3.78
C HIS A 71 2.17 -2.67 -3.79
N HIS A 72 1.32 -2.97 -2.80
CA HIS A 72 0.83 -4.31 -2.56
C HIS A 72 -0.69 -4.48 -2.76
N HIS A 73 -1.33 -3.65 -3.58
CA HIS A 73 -2.80 -3.69 -3.70
C HIS A 73 -3.31 -4.99 -4.33
N LEU A 74 -2.55 -5.61 -5.25
CA LEU A 74 -2.87 -6.93 -5.80
C LEU A 74 -2.51 -8.10 -4.86
N ARG A 75 -1.76 -7.85 -3.78
CA ARG A 75 -1.40 -8.84 -2.76
C ARG A 75 -0.77 -10.11 -3.35
N ASN A 76 -1.35 -11.30 -3.10
CA ASN A 76 -0.85 -12.55 -3.68
C ASN A 76 -1.08 -12.69 -5.20
N GLY A 77 -1.82 -11.79 -5.80
CA GLY A 77 -2.01 -11.72 -7.25
C GLY A 77 -0.96 -10.89 -7.97
N ASP A 78 -0.08 -10.15 -7.26
CA ASP A 78 0.90 -9.25 -7.89
C ASP A 78 1.90 -9.99 -8.78
N GLN A 79 2.16 -9.43 -9.95
CA GLN A 79 3.18 -9.90 -10.88
C GLN A 79 4.23 -8.84 -11.19
N VAL A 80 4.01 -7.58 -10.84
CA VAL A 80 4.88 -6.46 -11.22
C VAL A 80 6.24 -6.54 -10.52
N VAL A 81 6.26 -6.85 -9.22
CA VAL A 81 7.53 -7.02 -8.48
C VAL A 81 8.43 -8.03 -9.19
N ASN A 82 7.90 -9.20 -9.49
CA ASN A 82 8.69 -10.29 -10.09
C ASN A 82 9.17 -9.94 -11.51
N GLN A 83 8.31 -9.34 -12.34
CA GLN A 83 8.67 -8.94 -13.71
C GLN A 83 9.76 -7.86 -13.73
N VAL A 84 9.61 -6.83 -12.91
CA VAL A 84 10.57 -5.73 -12.81
C VAL A 84 11.91 -6.23 -12.26
N MET A 85 11.88 -7.02 -11.18
CA MET A 85 13.11 -7.56 -10.59
C MET A 85 13.84 -8.52 -11.54
N ALA A 86 13.13 -9.34 -12.31
CA ALA A 86 13.72 -10.17 -13.35
C ALA A 86 14.40 -9.32 -14.45
N ALA A 87 13.75 -8.24 -14.87
CA ALA A 87 14.34 -7.34 -15.87
C ALA A 87 15.57 -6.58 -15.33
N ILE A 88 15.57 -6.19 -14.05
CA ILE A 88 16.73 -5.58 -13.37
C ILE A 88 17.89 -6.57 -13.32
N ALA A 89 17.63 -7.81 -12.88
CA ALA A 89 18.64 -8.88 -12.80
C ALA A 89 19.23 -9.22 -14.17
N ALA A 90 18.39 -9.30 -15.22
CA ALA A 90 18.83 -9.57 -16.59
C ALA A 90 19.80 -8.51 -17.13
N ARG A 91 19.77 -7.29 -16.59
CA ARG A 91 20.73 -6.22 -16.92
C ARG A 91 22.01 -6.26 -16.08
N GLY A 92 22.14 -7.21 -15.17
CA GLY A 92 23.28 -7.33 -14.26
C GLY A 92 23.34 -6.27 -13.18
N ILE A 93 22.25 -5.51 -12.95
CA ILE A 93 22.16 -4.52 -11.87
C ILE A 93 22.06 -5.24 -10.53
N LYS A 94 22.80 -4.77 -9.53
CA LYS A 94 22.92 -5.38 -8.21
C LYS A 94 22.77 -4.35 -7.09
N ASP A 95 22.79 -4.83 -5.85
CA ASP A 95 22.72 -4.00 -4.65
C ASP A 95 21.42 -3.17 -4.55
N ILE A 96 20.31 -3.70 -5.02
CA ILE A 96 19.01 -3.01 -5.02
C ILE A 96 18.36 -3.12 -3.64
N CYS A 97 17.86 -1.98 -3.15
CA CYS A 97 16.92 -1.91 -2.04
C CYS A 97 15.49 -2.01 -2.59
N VAL A 98 14.73 -3.03 -2.17
CA VAL A 98 13.32 -3.18 -2.52
C VAL A 98 12.46 -2.55 -1.42
N ALA A 99 11.87 -1.39 -1.71
CA ALA A 99 10.99 -0.63 -0.80
C ALA A 99 9.51 -0.90 -1.12
N ALA A 100 9.06 -2.14 -0.91
CA ALA A 100 7.67 -2.53 -1.15
C ALA A 100 6.77 -2.21 0.05
N SER A 101 5.56 -1.70 -0.17
CA SER A 101 4.60 -1.46 0.92
C SER A 101 4.09 -2.75 1.56
N GLY A 102 4.27 -3.91 0.92
CA GLY A 102 4.02 -5.24 1.47
C GLY A 102 4.63 -6.33 0.60
N VAL A 103 5.09 -7.42 1.22
CA VAL A 103 5.68 -8.58 0.55
C VAL A 103 4.86 -9.82 0.86
N PHE A 104 4.48 -10.55 -0.18
CA PHE A 104 3.58 -11.70 -0.12
C PHE A 104 4.26 -12.97 -0.63
N ALA A 105 3.59 -14.12 -0.49
CA ALA A 105 4.15 -15.40 -0.92
C ALA A 105 4.46 -15.45 -2.42
N VAL A 106 3.69 -14.77 -3.25
CA VAL A 106 3.91 -14.67 -4.71
C VAL A 106 5.28 -14.05 -5.06
N HIS A 107 5.89 -13.30 -4.14
CA HIS A 107 7.20 -12.69 -4.32
C HIS A 107 8.36 -13.64 -3.94
N GLU A 108 8.12 -14.96 -3.87
CA GLU A 108 9.15 -15.97 -3.64
C GLU A 108 10.42 -15.78 -4.48
N PRO A 109 10.37 -15.39 -5.77
CA PRO A 109 11.56 -15.15 -6.58
C PRO A 109 12.56 -14.14 -5.99
N LEU A 110 12.13 -13.24 -5.07
CA LEU A 110 13.03 -12.35 -4.35
C LEU A 110 14.14 -13.12 -3.59
N VAL A 111 13.84 -14.34 -3.12
CA VAL A 111 14.83 -15.17 -2.41
C VAL A 111 16.03 -15.49 -3.29
N HIS A 112 15.80 -15.86 -4.55
CA HIS A 112 16.84 -16.10 -5.52
C HIS A 112 17.68 -14.84 -5.78
N TRP A 113 17.04 -13.69 -5.96
CA TRP A 113 17.75 -12.42 -6.18
C TRP A 113 18.49 -11.91 -4.94
N MET A 114 18.09 -12.28 -3.73
CA MET A 114 18.89 -12.05 -2.51
C MET A 114 20.18 -12.88 -2.55
N GLU A 115 20.09 -14.16 -2.92
CA GLU A 115 21.23 -15.06 -3.02
C GLU A 115 22.25 -14.61 -4.08
N GLU A 116 21.78 -14.03 -5.18
CA GLU A 116 22.61 -13.49 -6.25
C GLU A 116 23.14 -12.05 -5.98
N GLY A 117 22.72 -11.43 -4.89
CA GLY A 117 23.11 -10.06 -4.54
C GLY A 117 22.48 -8.99 -5.43
N VAL A 118 21.41 -9.32 -6.14
CA VAL A 118 20.57 -8.35 -6.86
C VAL A 118 19.77 -7.55 -5.85
N VAL A 119 19.12 -8.23 -4.88
CA VAL A 119 18.40 -7.61 -3.75
C VAL A 119 19.27 -7.73 -2.50
N THR A 120 19.72 -6.63 -1.95
CA THR A 120 20.55 -6.60 -0.73
C THR A 120 19.83 -6.08 0.48
N GLN A 121 18.73 -5.34 0.29
CA GLN A 121 17.92 -4.79 1.37
C GLN A 121 16.43 -4.84 1.01
N ILE A 122 15.59 -5.02 2.02
CA ILE A 122 14.14 -4.87 1.91
C ILE A 122 13.65 -3.89 2.98
N VAL A 123 12.84 -2.92 2.55
CA VAL A 123 12.11 -1.99 3.41
C VAL A 123 10.62 -2.21 3.16
N THR A 124 9.85 -2.60 4.19
CA THR A 124 8.44 -2.95 3.99
C THR A 124 7.59 -2.62 5.21
N SER A 125 6.27 -2.58 5.02
CA SER A 125 5.33 -2.43 6.13
C SER A 125 4.77 -3.78 6.61
N THR A 126 4.80 -4.79 5.77
CA THR A 126 4.25 -6.11 6.14
C THR A 126 4.88 -7.23 5.34
N PHE A 127 5.02 -8.38 5.99
CA PHE A 127 5.24 -9.66 5.34
C PHE A 127 4.02 -10.55 5.57
N ASN A 128 3.56 -11.18 4.50
CA ASN A 128 2.74 -12.37 4.66
C ASN A 128 3.66 -13.58 4.88
N ALA A 129 3.16 -14.64 5.53
CA ALA A 129 3.92 -15.87 5.70
C ALA A 129 4.38 -16.41 4.33
N GLY A 130 5.63 -16.87 4.23
CA GLY A 130 6.18 -17.38 2.99
C GLY A 130 7.71 -17.44 2.95
N PRO A 131 8.29 -17.76 1.79
CA PRO A 131 9.73 -17.98 1.63
C PRO A 131 10.58 -16.75 1.91
N VAL A 132 10.11 -15.53 1.57
CA VAL A 132 10.90 -14.30 1.74
C VAL A 132 11.22 -14.01 3.20
N PRO A 133 10.26 -13.93 4.15
CA PRO A 133 10.59 -13.69 5.55
C PRO A 133 11.40 -14.85 6.17
N GLN A 134 11.22 -16.09 5.70
CA GLN A 134 12.05 -17.23 6.13
C GLN A 134 13.50 -17.06 5.68
N ALA A 135 13.74 -16.65 4.43
CA ALA A 135 15.08 -16.38 3.90
C ALA A 135 15.78 -15.23 4.65
N ILE A 136 15.04 -14.16 4.98
CA ILE A 136 15.56 -13.04 5.76
C ILE A 136 15.96 -13.52 7.17
N THR A 137 15.11 -14.30 7.83
CA THR A 137 15.38 -14.87 9.15
C THR A 137 16.58 -15.82 9.13
N ALA A 138 16.79 -16.51 8.00
CA ALA A 138 17.96 -17.37 7.78
C ALA A 138 19.24 -16.61 7.41
N GLY A 139 19.20 -15.27 7.40
CA GLY A 139 20.38 -14.43 7.14
C GLY A 139 20.78 -14.30 5.66
N LYS A 140 19.87 -14.58 4.71
CA LYS A 140 20.18 -14.49 3.29
C LYS A 140 20.22 -13.05 2.77
N LEU A 141 19.62 -12.08 3.47
CA LEU A 141 19.66 -10.67 3.12
C LEU A 141 20.95 -10.04 3.62
N GLN A 142 21.68 -9.34 2.76
CA GLN A 142 23.01 -8.79 3.10
C GLN A 142 22.95 -7.61 4.06
N LYS A 143 21.92 -6.75 3.94
CA LYS A 143 21.68 -5.59 4.80
C LYS A 143 20.46 -5.84 5.67
N PRO A 144 20.33 -5.16 6.83
CA PRO A 144 19.15 -5.33 7.69
C PRO A 144 17.84 -5.06 6.94
N CYS A 145 16.86 -5.93 7.14
CA CYS A 145 15.49 -5.66 6.75
C CYS A 145 14.90 -4.59 7.65
N ILE A 146 14.28 -3.57 7.06
CA ILE A 146 13.65 -2.48 7.81
C ILE A 146 12.13 -2.65 7.72
N MET A 147 11.50 -2.83 8.88
CA MET A 147 10.04 -2.86 8.97
C MET A 147 9.52 -1.54 9.53
N MET A 148 8.51 -1.01 8.87
CA MET A 148 7.83 0.24 9.24
C MET A 148 6.33 -0.03 9.39
N THR A 149 5.62 0.83 10.12
CA THR A 149 4.15 0.85 10.02
C THR A 149 3.73 1.36 8.64
N HIS A 150 2.50 1.09 8.21
CA HIS A 150 2.01 1.59 6.92
C HIS A 150 2.12 3.13 6.81
N GLY A 151 1.68 3.85 7.85
CA GLY A 151 1.85 5.31 7.90
C GLY A 151 3.31 5.75 8.05
N GLY A 152 4.11 4.97 8.80
CA GLY A 152 5.55 5.24 8.98
C GLY A 152 6.33 5.16 7.66
N ARG A 153 5.96 4.25 6.73
CA ARG A 153 6.58 4.20 5.40
C ARG A 153 6.24 5.45 4.59
N ALA A 154 4.98 5.85 4.54
CA ALA A 154 4.58 7.08 3.85
C ALA A 154 5.28 8.30 4.43
N GLN A 155 5.35 8.41 5.77
CA GLN A 155 6.07 9.48 6.45
C GLN A 155 7.57 9.48 6.14
N ALA A 156 8.21 8.30 6.10
CA ALA A 156 9.63 8.18 5.80
C ALA A 156 9.97 8.68 4.39
N ILE A 157 9.11 8.40 3.41
CA ILE A 157 9.27 8.88 2.03
C ILE A 157 9.03 10.40 1.98
N LEU A 158 7.89 10.88 2.49
CA LEU A 158 7.54 12.30 2.50
C LEU A 158 8.51 13.13 3.34
N GLY A 159 9.06 12.55 4.42
CA GLY A 159 10.08 13.16 5.28
C GLY A 159 11.51 13.04 4.76
N GLY A 160 11.74 12.30 3.66
CA GLY A 160 13.04 12.12 3.00
C GLY A 160 14.01 11.20 3.75
N SER A 161 13.57 10.44 4.75
CA SER A 161 14.38 9.42 5.42
C SER A 161 14.43 8.09 4.67
N LEU A 162 13.47 7.85 3.79
CA LEU A 162 13.47 6.77 2.80
C LEU A 162 13.42 7.41 1.41
N HIS A 163 14.55 7.40 0.71
CA HIS A 163 14.63 7.88 -0.66
C HIS A 163 14.21 6.78 -1.64
N ILE A 164 13.42 7.14 -2.64
CA ILE A 164 13.00 6.25 -3.73
C ILE A 164 13.58 6.77 -5.04
N ASP A 165 14.47 5.99 -5.65
CA ASP A 165 15.04 6.33 -6.95
C ASP A 165 14.05 6.06 -8.09
N VAL A 166 13.41 4.87 -8.08
CA VAL A 166 12.40 4.52 -9.09
C VAL A 166 11.19 3.87 -8.43
N ALA A 167 10.01 4.46 -8.62
CA ALA A 167 8.74 3.87 -8.21
C ALA A 167 8.06 3.17 -9.38
N PHE A 168 7.76 1.88 -9.23
CA PHE A 168 6.98 1.09 -10.19
C PHE A 168 5.55 0.93 -9.67
N ILE A 169 4.60 1.51 -10.39
CA ILE A 169 3.18 1.48 -10.04
C ILE A 169 2.48 0.43 -10.89
N ALA A 170 1.98 -0.63 -10.28
CA ALA A 170 1.06 -1.55 -10.92
C ALA A 170 -0.28 -0.82 -11.14
N ALA A 171 -0.52 -0.39 -12.37
CA ALA A 171 -1.66 0.45 -12.74
C ALA A 171 -2.71 -0.36 -13.52
N PRO A 172 -3.83 -0.77 -12.89
CA PRO A 172 -4.91 -1.50 -13.57
C PRO A 172 -5.47 -0.80 -14.80
N THR A 173 -5.40 0.54 -14.82
CA THR A 173 -5.74 1.35 -16.00
C THR A 173 -4.79 2.55 -16.07
N CYS A 174 -4.26 2.80 -17.26
CA CYS A 174 -3.41 3.95 -17.54
C CYS A 174 -3.65 4.46 -18.97
N ASP A 175 -3.48 5.77 -19.21
CA ASP A 175 -3.42 6.33 -20.57
C ASP A 175 -1.97 6.62 -21.01
N GLU A 176 -1.80 6.99 -22.29
CA GLU A 176 -0.48 7.27 -22.86
C GLU A 176 0.22 8.48 -22.25
N ALA A 177 -0.52 9.36 -21.58
CA ALA A 177 0.05 10.52 -20.87
C ALA A 177 0.45 10.20 -19.45
N GLY A 178 0.02 9.04 -18.89
CA GLY A 178 0.34 8.58 -17.56
C GLY A 178 -0.70 8.93 -16.48
N ASN A 179 -1.94 9.33 -16.85
CA ASN A 179 -3.03 9.32 -15.87
C ASN A 179 -3.42 7.88 -15.59
N LEU A 180 -3.59 7.52 -14.33
CA LEU A 180 -3.87 6.15 -13.95
C LEU A 180 -4.81 6.03 -12.74
N ASN A 181 -5.42 4.87 -12.60
CA ASN A 181 -6.21 4.49 -11.42
C ASN A 181 -6.16 2.98 -11.15
N GLY A 182 -6.54 2.61 -9.93
CA GLY A 182 -6.61 1.23 -9.48
C GLY A 182 -8.01 0.59 -9.56
N THR A 183 -9.06 1.36 -9.89
CA THR A 183 -10.46 0.94 -9.75
C THR A 183 -11.10 0.41 -11.03
N SER A 184 -10.43 0.52 -12.17
CA SER A 184 -10.93 0.05 -13.45
C SER A 184 -9.95 -0.86 -14.17
N GLY A 185 -10.43 -1.59 -15.19
CA GLY A 185 -9.65 -2.56 -15.94
C GLY A 185 -9.74 -3.99 -15.40
N LYS A 186 -9.15 -4.92 -16.16
CA LYS A 186 -9.22 -6.37 -15.85
C LYS A 186 -8.48 -6.75 -14.55
N SER A 187 -7.49 -5.96 -14.17
CA SER A 187 -6.66 -6.16 -12.96
C SER A 187 -7.00 -5.15 -11.85
N ALA A 188 -8.22 -4.60 -11.85
CA ALA A 188 -8.65 -3.64 -10.85
C ALA A 188 -8.39 -4.14 -9.42
N CYS A 189 -7.75 -3.31 -8.60
CA CYS A 189 -7.29 -3.68 -7.25
C CYS A 189 -7.75 -2.69 -6.16
N GLY A 190 -8.59 -1.73 -6.51
CA GLY A 190 -9.01 -0.65 -5.63
C GLY A 190 -8.06 0.54 -5.64
N GLY A 191 -8.24 1.44 -4.70
CA GLY A 191 -7.42 2.64 -4.61
C GLY A 191 -5.94 2.37 -4.36
N LEU A 192 -5.07 3.15 -5.00
CA LEU A 192 -3.61 2.98 -4.97
C LEU A 192 -2.92 3.76 -3.84
N SER A 193 -3.60 3.98 -2.74
CA SER A 193 -3.22 4.92 -1.67
C SER A 193 -1.80 4.75 -1.11
N TYR A 194 -1.28 3.53 -1.04
CA TYR A 194 0.06 3.26 -0.49
C TYR A 194 1.21 3.66 -1.41
N ILE A 195 0.96 3.99 -2.68
CA ILE A 195 1.98 4.44 -3.60
C ILE A 195 1.95 5.97 -3.82
N TYR A 196 1.01 6.71 -3.21
CA TYR A 196 0.92 8.16 -3.40
C TYR A 196 2.17 8.90 -2.95
N ALA A 197 2.74 8.54 -1.79
CA ALA A 197 3.98 9.16 -1.31
C ALA A 197 5.15 8.91 -2.28
N ASP A 198 5.20 7.72 -2.86
CA ASP A 198 6.21 7.35 -3.86
C ASP A 198 6.03 8.14 -5.15
N ALA A 199 4.79 8.27 -5.63
CA ALA A 199 4.47 9.08 -6.82
C ALA A 199 4.80 10.58 -6.63
N GLU A 200 4.71 11.09 -5.39
CA GLU A 200 5.05 12.48 -5.07
C GLU A 200 6.56 12.71 -4.96
N CYS A 201 7.33 11.72 -4.48
CA CYS A 201 8.71 11.94 -4.01
C CYS A 201 9.77 11.16 -4.78
N ALA A 202 9.43 10.08 -5.50
CA ALA A 202 10.42 9.30 -6.24
C ALA A 202 11.07 10.12 -7.35
N ASP A 203 12.36 9.90 -7.61
CA ASP A 203 13.08 10.59 -8.69
C ASP A 203 12.53 10.22 -10.07
N CYS A 204 12.04 8.99 -10.23
CA CYS A 204 11.39 8.50 -11.44
C CYS A 204 10.16 7.66 -11.08
N VAL A 205 9.05 7.89 -11.76
CA VAL A 205 7.80 7.15 -11.58
C VAL A 205 7.40 6.46 -12.88
N VAL A 206 7.20 5.16 -12.80
CA VAL A 206 6.85 4.29 -13.91
C VAL A 206 5.49 3.66 -13.67
N ALA A 207 4.54 3.87 -14.58
CA ALA A 207 3.30 3.13 -14.62
C ALA A 207 3.51 1.83 -15.41
N VAL A 208 3.29 0.69 -14.77
CA VAL A 208 3.24 -0.64 -15.39
C VAL A 208 1.78 -1.03 -15.52
N THR A 209 1.27 -1.17 -16.73
CA THR A 209 -0.15 -1.42 -16.96
C THR A 209 -0.40 -2.58 -17.91
N ASP A 210 -1.50 -3.27 -17.73
CA ASP A 210 -2.01 -4.27 -18.66
C ASP A 210 -3.32 -3.81 -19.36
N ASN A 211 -3.64 -2.51 -19.20
CA ASN A 211 -4.82 -1.89 -19.78
C ASN A 211 -4.54 -0.42 -20.14
N LEU A 212 -3.91 -0.22 -21.30
CA LEU A 212 -3.70 1.11 -21.84
C LEU A 212 -5.00 1.59 -22.52
N VAL A 213 -5.52 2.72 -22.07
CA VAL A 213 -6.78 3.29 -22.58
C VAL A 213 -6.55 4.62 -23.28
N PRO A 214 -7.49 5.07 -24.13
CA PRO A 214 -7.44 6.42 -24.71
C PRO A 214 -7.44 7.49 -23.61
N TYR A 215 -6.71 8.59 -23.88
CA TYR A 215 -6.69 9.76 -23.00
C TYR A 215 -8.08 10.43 -22.91
N PRO A 216 -8.51 10.86 -21.70
CA PRO A 216 -7.91 10.66 -20.38
C PRO A 216 -8.44 9.39 -19.69
N ALA A 217 -7.60 8.62 -19.05
CA ALA A 217 -8.04 7.56 -18.14
C ALA A 217 -8.89 8.16 -17.00
N ARG A 218 -10.06 7.58 -16.72
CA ARG A 218 -10.95 8.06 -15.66
C ARG A 218 -11.43 6.92 -14.77
N PRO A 219 -11.59 7.18 -13.45
CA PRO A 219 -11.15 8.38 -12.73
C PRO A 219 -9.62 8.57 -12.80
N ILE A 220 -9.12 9.80 -12.60
CA ILE A 220 -7.69 10.04 -12.44
C ILE A 220 -7.37 9.98 -10.95
N GLU A 221 -6.63 8.97 -10.54
CA GLU A 221 -6.19 8.80 -9.17
C GLU A 221 -4.77 9.33 -8.98
N ILE A 222 -3.85 8.97 -9.88
CA ILE A 222 -2.53 9.57 -9.98
C ILE A 222 -2.44 10.25 -11.34
N SER A 223 -2.13 11.54 -11.33
CA SER A 223 -2.15 12.36 -12.52
C SER A 223 -0.84 12.28 -13.31
N GLN A 224 -0.94 12.52 -14.60
CA GLN A 224 0.15 12.42 -15.57
C GLN A 224 1.40 13.24 -15.23
N ASP A 225 1.27 14.33 -14.48
CA ASP A 225 2.41 15.16 -14.06
C ASP A 225 3.34 14.45 -13.08
N LYS A 226 2.87 13.37 -12.44
CA LYS A 226 3.64 12.54 -11.50
C LYS A 226 4.26 11.30 -12.13
N VAL A 227 3.88 10.96 -13.36
CA VAL A 227 4.34 9.77 -14.06
C VAL A 227 5.32 10.14 -15.17
N ASP A 228 6.50 9.55 -15.15
CA ASP A 228 7.55 9.79 -16.15
C ASP A 228 7.43 8.88 -17.35
N TYR A 229 7.18 7.59 -17.12
CA TYR A 229 7.09 6.57 -18.16
C TYR A 229 5.89 5.65 -17.93
N VAL A 230 5.41 5.10 -19.04
CA VAL A 230 4.36 4.08 -19.07
C VAL A 230 4.91 2.87 -19.83
N VAL A 231 4.69 1.67 -19.30
CA VAL A 231 5.00 0.43 -19.99
C VAL A 231 3.79 -0.50 -19.95
N VAL A 232 3.50 -1.10 -21.11
CA VAL A 232 2.42 -2.07 -21.23
C VAL A 232 2.98 -3.47 -21.10
N VAL A 233 2.36 -4.28 -20.25
CA VAL A 233 2.69 -5.69 -20.04
C VAL A 233 1.44 -6.56 -20.26
N ASP A 234 1.61 -7.87 -20.44
CA ASP A 234 0.48 -8.77 -20.66
C ASP A 234 -0.46 -8.84 -19.44
N SER A 235 0.12 -8.81 -18.24
CA SER A 235 -0.61 -8.83 -16.97
C SER A 235 0.21 -8.15 -15.87
N ILE A 236 -0.43 -7.31 -15.07
CA ILE A 236 0.14 -6.78 -13.82
C ILE A 236 -0.21 -7.67 -12.62
N GLY A 237 -1.15 -8.59 -12.78
CA GLY A 237 -1.54 -9.53 -11.74
C GLY A 237 -2.99 -10.00 -11.83
N ASP A 238 -3.38 -10.82 -10.84
CA ASP A 238 -4.71 -11.38 -10.70
C ASP A 238 -5.46 -10.69 -9.54
N PRO A 239 -6.57 -9.97 -9.80
CA PRO A 239 -7.38 -9.37 -8.73
C PRO A 239 -8.00 -10.41 -7.77
N GLY A 240 -8.12 -11.68 -8.17
CA GLY A 240 -8.51 -12.75 -7.26
C GLY A 240 -7.54 -12.94 -6.08
N GLY A 241 -6.28 -12.57 -6.25
CA GLY A 241 -5.26 -12.60 -5.18
C GLY A 241 -5.43 -11.54 -4.09
N ILE A 242 -6.30 -10.54 -4.27
CA ILE A 242 -6.62 -9.51 -3.27
C ILE A 242 -7.35 -10.12 -2.09
N ALA A 243 -8.29 -11.04 -2.36
CA ALA A 243 -9.07 -11.69 -1.34
C ALA A 243 -8.19 -12.61 -0.48
N SER A 244 -8.06 -12.28 0.79
CA SER A 244 -7.49 -13.20 1.77
C SER A 244 -8.60 -14.00 2.45
N GLY A 245 -8.28 -15.19 2.97
CA GLY A 245 -9.23 -16.02 3.73
C GLY A 245 -9.79 -15.34 5.00
N THR A 246 -9.39 -14.10 5.27
CA THR A 246 -9.83 -13.25 6.39
C THR A 246 -11.10 -12.46 6.08
N THR A 247 -11.65 -12.54 4.87
CA THR A 247 -12.86 -11.80 4.43
C THR A 247 -14.19 -12.49 4.78
N LYS A 248 -14.15 -13.59 5.54
CA LYS A 248 -15.34 -14.30 6.03
C LYS A 248 -15.49 -14.16 7.54
N ILE A 249 -16.72 -13.95 7.99
CA ILE A 249 -17.06 -13.95 9.42
C ILE A 249 -16.71 -15.32 10.01
N THR A 250 -16.12 -15.32 11.19
CA THR A 250 -15.78 -16.57 11.91
C THR A 250 -17.03 -17.38 12.27
N THR A 251 -16.88 -18.69 12.27
CA THR A 251 -17.90 -19.62 12.81
C THR A 251 -17.49 -20.22 14.15
N ASP A 252 -16.32 -19.84 14.66
CA ASP A 252 -15.80 -20.30 15.95
C ASP A 252 -16.61 -19.69 17.09
N PRO A 253 -17.25 -20.51 17.97
CA PRO A 253 -18.09 -19.99 19.06
C PRO A 253 -17.36 -19.06 20.02
N VAL A 254 -16.08 -19.31 20.31
CA VAL A 254 -15.29 -18.46 21.21
C VAL A 254 -15.06 -17.09 20.57
N ARG A 255 -14.72 -17.03 19.29
CA ARG A 255 -14.51 -15.78 18.55
C ARG A 255 -15.79 -15.01 18.34
N LEU A 256 -16.93 -15.71 18.13
CA LEU A 256 -18.25 -15.07 18.10
C LEU A 256 -18.62 -14.47 19.45
N LYS A 257 -18.34 -15.17 20.56
CA LYS A 257 -18.53 -14.61 21.91
C LYS A 257 -17.67 -13.35 22.13
N VAL A 258 -16.39 -13.39 21.74
CA VAL A 258 -15.50 -12.21 21.80
C VAL A 258 -16.08 -11.04 21.00
N ALA A 259 -16.64 -11.31 19.82
CA ALA A 259 -17.24 -10.26 18.99
C ALA A 259 -18.49 -9.65 19.67
N ALA A 260 -19.37 -10.47 20.21
CA ALA A 260 -20.57 -10.01 20.91
C ALA A 260 -20.21 -9.18 22.16
N ASP A 261 -19.28 -9.66 22.99
CA ASP A 261 -18.84 -8.95 24.21
C ASP A 261 -18.14 -7.62 23.86
N THR A 262 -17.38 -7.58 22.76
CA THR A 262 -16.73 -6.37 22.28
C THR A 262 -17.79 -5.32 21.88
N ALA A 263 -18.77 -5.71 21.09
CA ALA A 263 -19.82 -4.79 20.66
C ALA A 263 -20.72 -4.33 21.83
N GLU A 264 -20.99 -5.21 22.80
CA GLU A 264 -21.70 -4.84 24.02
C GLU A 264 -20.89 -3.80 24.83
N LEU A 265 -19.58 -4.00 24.99
CA LEU A 265 -18.72 -3.02 25.66
C LEU A 265 -18.71 -1.67 24.92
N MET A 266 -18.64 -1.68 23.59
CA MET A 266 -18.71 -0.45 22.78
C MET A 266 -20.03 0.29 23.01
N GLU A 267 -21.13 -0.42 23.09
CA GLU A 267 -22.46 0.15 23.37
C GLU A 267 -22.53 0.74 24.78
N GLN A 268 -22.16 -0.03 25.82
CA GLN A 268 -22.17 0.41 27.21
C GLN A 268 -21.23 1.59 27.49
N THR A 269 -20.15 1.72 26.73
CA THR A 269 -19.21 2.86 26.83
C THR A 269 -19.61 4.06 25.96
N GLY A 270 -20.74 3.97 25.24
CA GLY A 270 -21.23 5.04 24.39
C GLY A 270 -20.45 5.23 23.10
N MET A 271 -19.67 4.25 22.66
CA MET A 271 -18.93 4.32 21.39
C MET A 271 -19.83 4.11 20.18
N ILE A 272 -20.97 3.43 20.35
CA ILE A 272 -21.99 3.27 19.30
C ILE A 272 -23.02 4.40 19.46
N HIS A 273 -22.91 5.43 18.62
CA HIS A 273 -23.75 6.62 18.68
C HIS A 273 -23.91 7.26 17.30
N GLU A 274 -24.90 8.15 17.16
CA GLU A 274 -25.11 8.91 15.92
C GLU A 274 -23.85 9.70 15.54
N GLY A 275 -23.41 9.55 14.29
CA GLY A 275 -22.22 10.22 13.78
C GLY A 275 -20.90 9.56 14.15
N MET A 276 -20.89 8.38 14.78
CA MET A 276 -19.64 7.65 15.08
C MET A 276 -18.82 7.38 13.82
N SER A 277 -17.51 7.26 13.97
CA SER A 277 -16.63 6.67 12.97
C SER A 277 -16.24 5.25 13.39
N PHE A 278 -16.00 4.40 12.41
CA PHE A 278 -15.73 2.98 12.68
C PHE A 278 -14.62 2.43 11.76
N GLN A 279 -13.73 1.65 12.37
CA GLN A 279 -12.73 0.88 11.64
C GLN A 279 -12.78 -0.58 12.07
N THR A 280 -12.67 -1.49 11.12
CA THR A 280 -12.51 -2.91 11.40
C THR A 280 -11.25 -3.47 10.74
N GLY A 281 -10.60 -4.42 11.40
CA GLY A 281 -9.42 -5.09 10.85
C GLY A 281 -9.78 -6.20 9.86
N ALA A 282 -8.80 -6.61 9.06
CA ALA A 282 -8.93 -7.73 8.11
C ALA A 282 -8.77 -9.07 8.84
N SER A 283 -9.71 -9.43 9.72
CA SER A 283 -9.76 -10.74 10.35
C SER A 283 -11.19 -11.24 10.49
N SER A 284 -11.38 -12.56 10.51
CA SER A 284 -12.72 -13.16 10.66
C SER A 284 -13.42 -12.77 11.97
N THR A 285 -12.66 -12.51 13.04
CA THR A 285 -13.18 -12.02 14.32
C THR A 285 -13.58 -10.55 14.24
N ALA A 286 -12.74 -9.71 13.62
CA ALA A 286 -13.05 -8.29 13.41
C ALA A 286 -14.32 -8.10 12.56
N LEU A 287 -14.51 -8.96 11.54
CA LEU A 287 -15.77 -8.99 10.77
C LEU A 287 -16.98 -9.39 11.61
N ALA A 288 -16.80 -10.31 12.56
CA ALA A 288 -17.89 -10.64 13.50
C ALA A 288 -18.22 -9.45 14.40
N VAL A 289 -17.24 -8.68 14.87
CA VAL A 289 -17.47 -7.42 15.60
C VAL A 289 -18.25 -6.43 14.73
N ALA A 290 -17.86 -6.26 13.46
CA ALA A 290 -18.57 -5.39 12.53
C ALA A 290 -20.04 -5.83 12.33
N ALA A 291 -20.32 -7.13 12.32
CA ALA A 291 -21.66 -7.67 12.22
C ALA A 291 -22.51 -7.33 13.46
N GLU A 292 -21.93 -7.45 14.65
CA GLU A 292 -22.57 -7.08 15.91
C GLU A 292 -22.83 -5.57 16.00
N VAL A 293 -21.84 -4.74 15.61
CA VAL A 293 -22.02 -3.27 15.56
C VAL A 293 -23.12 -2.89 14.57
N ARG A 294 -23.15 -3.52 13.38
CA ARG A 294 -24.21 -3.31 12.39
C ARG A 294 -25.61 -3.57 12.99
N SER A 295 -25.78 -4.68 13.69
CA SER A 295 -27.08 -5.01 14.32
C SER A 295 -27.52 -3.91 15.27
N ARG A 296 -26.64 -3.42 16.13
CA ARG A 296 -26.93 -2.34 17.08
C ARG A 296 -27.23 -1.00 16.37
N MET A 297 -26.52 -0.70 15.30
CA MET A 297 -26.79 0.50 14.50
C MET A 297 -28.18 0.43 13.86
N LEU A 298 -28.59 -0.74 13.33
CA LEU A 298 -29.93 -0.94 12.78
C LEU A 298 -31.01 -0.81 13.84
N GLU A 299 -30.86 -1.47 14.99
CA GLU A 299 -31.81 -1.44 16.10
C GLU A 299 -31.95 -0.04 16.70
N GLY A 300 -30.84 0.68 16.85
CA GLY A 300 -30.76 2.04 17.37
C GLY A 300 -31.06 3.13 16.36
N HIS A 301 -31.31 2.80 15.08
CA HIS A 301 -31.44 3.77 13.98
C HIS A 301 -30.28 4.76 13.89
N ILE A 302 -29.05 4.24 14.11
CA ILE A 302 -27.81 5.02 14.17
C ILE A 302 -27.18 5.08 12.78
N THR A 303 -26.82 6.29 12.33
CA THR A 303 -26.02 6.52 11.14
C THR A 303 -24.64 7.04 11.53
N GLY A 304 -23.59 6.29 11.23
CA GLY A 304 -22.21 6.70 11.43
C GLY A 304 -21.76 7.76 10.42
N SER A 305 -20.70 8.51 10.75
CA SER A 305 -20.10 9.49 9.85
C SER A 305 -19.34 8.80 8.72
N PHE A 306 -18.39 7.93 9.05
CA PHE A 306 -17.64 7.19 8.05
C PHE A 306 -17.07 5.86 8.57
N GLY A 307 -16.92 4.90 7.67
CA GLY A 307 -16.09 3.72 7.86
C GLY A 307 -14.69 3.99 7.31
N LEU A 308 -13.62 3.52 7.96
CA LEU A 308 -12.24 3.92 7.68
C LEU A 308 -11.31 2.71 7.57
N GLY A 309 -10.28 2.82 6.75
CA GLY A 309 -9.13 1.90 6.71
C GLY A 309 -9.14 0.97 5.53
N GLY A 310 -8.84 -0.31 5.74
CA GLY A 310 -8.99 -1.33 4.71
C GLY A 310 -10.46 -1.74 4.61
N ILE A 311 -11.00 -1.65 3.41
CA ILE A 311 -12.43 -1.89 3.16
C ILE A 311 -12.64 -3.29 2.56
N HIS A 312 -13.68 -3.96 3.04
CA HIS A 312 -14.14 -5.26 2.56
C HIS A 312 -15.65 -5.22 2.30
N ALA A 313 -16.18 -6.24 1.60
CA ALA A 313 -17.58 -6.34 1.18
C ALA A 313 -18.59 -6.03 2.30
N TYR A 314 -18.27 -6.38 3.55
CA TYR A 314 -19.18 -6.12 4.67
C TYR A 314 -19.34 -4.64 4.99
N MET A 315 -18.24 -3.86 4.90
CA MET A 315 -18.29 -2.40 5.08
C MET A 315 -19.01 -1.74 3.90
N VAL A 316 -18.81 -2.25 2.68
CA VAL A 316 -19.57 -1.81 1.49
C VAL A 316 -21.07 -2.00 1.73
N LYS A 317 -21.47 -3.18 2.21
CA LYS A 317 -22.86 -3.45 2.57
C LYS A 317 -23.42 -2.45 3.59
N MET A 318 -22.65 -2.12 4.64
CA MET A 318 -23.08 -1.13 5.65
C MET A 318 -23.23 0.28 5.04
N LEU A 319 -22.39 0.65 4.07
CA LEU A 319 -22.53 1.90 3.32
C LEU A 319 -23.83 1.90 2.48
N GLU A 320 -24.07 0.83 1.73
CA GLU A 320 -25.25 0.68 0.86
C GLU A 320 -26.55 0.61 1.64
N GLU A 321 -26.52 0.13 2.88
CA GLU A 321 -27.64 0.15 3.83
C GLU A 321 -27.84 1.52 4.50
N GLY A 322 -26.98 2.51 4.22
CA GLY A 322 -27.07 3.85 4.81
C GLY A 322 -26.58 3.95 6.26
N LEU A 323 -25.88 2.92 6.75
CA LEU A 323 -25.33 2.93 8.12
C LEU A 323 -24.07 3.80 8.24
N PHE A 324 -23.41 4.12 7.15
CA PHE A 324 -22.36 5.13 7.09
C PHE A 324 -22.62 6.10 5.95
N ARG A 325 -22.25 7.37 6.15
CA ARG A 325 -22.36 8.42 5.13
C ARG A 325 -21.27 8.28 4.05
N ALA A 326 -20.11 7.71 4.43
CA ALA A 326 -18.99 7.50 3.54
C ALA A 326 -18.12 6.32 3.98
N LEU A 327 -17.34 5.77 3.04
CA LEU A 327 -16.17 4.95 3.34
C LEU A 327 -14.92 5.72 2.93
N MET A 328 -13.85 5.59 3.73
CA MET A 328 -12.53 6.15 3.50
C MET A 328 -11.53 5.01 3.38
N ASP A 329 -11.25 4.61 2.14
CA ASP A 329 -10.50 3.41 1.80
C ASP A 329 -9.01 3.70 1.62
N THR A 330 -8.17 2.97 2.34
CA THR A 330 -6.72 2.93 2.13
C THR A 330 -6.30 1.71 1.33
N GLN A 331 -7.11 0.66 1.31
CA GLN A 331 -6.88 -0.55 0.54
C GLN A 331 -8.14 -1.40 0.47
N SER A 332 -8.58 -1.75 -0.72
CA SER A 332 -9.66 -2.72 -0.91
C SER A 332 -9.16 -4.15 -0.61
N PHE A 333 -9.92 -4.91 0.18
CA PHE A 333 -9.56 -6.27 0.63
C PHE A 333 -10.29 -7.38 -0.11
N ASP A 334 -11.19 -7.03 -1.01
CA ASP A 334 -11.90 -7.96 -1.90
C ASP A 334 -12.42 -7.22 -3.13
N THR A 335 -12.91 -7.97 -4.10
CA THR A 335 -13.39 -7.43 -5.38
C THR A 335 -14.66 -6.59 -5.24
N GLU A 336 -15.47 -6.81 -4.20
CA GLU A 336 -16.65 -5.99 -3.94
C GLU A 336 -16.27 -4.58 -3.43
N ALA A 337 -15.24 -4.50 -2.59
CA ALA A 337 -14.68 -3.22 -2.19
C ALA A 337 -14.08 -2.47 -3.39
N VAL A 338 -13.40 -3.20 -4.29
CA VAL A 338 -12.88 -2.63 -5.55
C VAL A 338 -14.01 -2.06 -6.41
N ARG A 339 -15.10 -2.83 -6.61
CA ARG A 339 -16.29 -2.37 -7.34
C ARG A 339 -16.86 -1.10 -6.73
N SER A 340 -17.09 -1.13 -5.42
CA SER A 340 -17.65 0.01 -4.70
C SER A 340 -16.77 1.26 -4.80
N ALA A 341 -15.43 1.11 -4.69
CA ALA A 341 -14.50 2.23 -4.83
C ALA A 341 -14.53 2.87 -6.23
N GLY A 342 -14.84 2.08 -7.26
CA GLY A 342 -14.97 2.57 -8.64
C GLY A 342 -16.34 3.18 -8.98
N GLU A 343 -17.41 2.80 -8.28
CA GLU A 343 -18.79 3.12 -8.66
C GLU A 343 -19.52 4.02 -7.65
N ASN A 344 -19.22 3.92 -6.35
CA ASN A 344 -19.95 4.61 -5.31
C ASN A 344 -19.25 5.92 -4.92
N LEU A 345 -19.90 7.05 -5.16
CA LEU A 345 -19.36 8.38 -4.88
C LEU A 345 -19.07 8.64 -3.38
N ASN A 346 -19.70 7.87 -2.49
CA ASN A 346 -19.47 7.96 -1.06
C ASN A 346 -18.35 6.98 -0.58
N HIS A 347 -17.75 6.22 -1.49
CA HIS A 347 -16.56 5.42 -1.21
C HIS A 347 -15.33 6.16 -1.74
N GLN A 348 -14.62 6.82 -0.83
CA GLN A 348 -13.48 7.68 -1.15
C GLN A 348 -12.17 6.95 -0.88
N ILE A 349 -11.22 7.08 -1.82
CA ILE A 349 -9.85 6.60 -1.64
C ILE A 349 -9.05 7.70 -0.95
N ILE A 350 -8.35 7.36 0.13
CA ILE A 350 -7.53 8.30 0.90
C ILE A 350 -6.09 7.83 0.96
N SER A 351 -5.14 8.76 1.07
CA SER A 351 -3.73 8.43 1.18
C SER A 351 -3.39 7.77 2.52
N GLY A 352 -2.37 6.90 2.52
CA GLY A 352 -1.82 6.35 3.76
C GLY A 352 -1.27 7.42 4.71
N SER A 353 -0.81 8.55 4.18
CA SER A 353 -0.36 9.70 4.98
C SER A 353 -1.51 10.47 5.62
N TRP A 354 -2.68 10.51 5.00
CA TRP A 354 -3.86 11.08 5.64
C TRP A 354 -4.42 10.16 6.72
N TYR A 355 -4.58 8.86 6.39
CA TYR A 355 -5.07 7.84 7.31
C TYR A 355 -4.26 7.75 8.61
N ALA A 356 -2.93 7.76 8.51
CA ALA A 356 -2.02 7.58 9.64
C ALA A 356 -1.45 8.92 10.16
N ASN A 357 -2.21 9.99 10.08
CA ASN A 357 -1.80 11.32 10.51
C ASN A 357 -2.51 11.71 11.80
N PRO A 358 -1.79 12.02 12.90
CA PRO A 358 -2.40 12.37 14.18
C PRO A 358 -3.20 13.69 14.16
N TYR A 359 -3.10 14.47 13.08
CA TYR A 359 -3.87 15.71 12.91
C TYR A 359 -5.14 15.55 12.07
N THR A 360 -5.32 14.40 11.40
CA THR A 360 -6.46 14.13 10.52
C THR A 360 -7.29 12.94 10.96
N ALA A 361 -6.79 12.12 11.87
CA ALA A 361 -7.46 10.93 12.40
C ALA A 361 -8.40 11.28 13.56
#